data_0f17cea7fef3c346eb26bec42f4d7fa1
#
_entry.id   0f17cea7fef3c346eb26bec42f4d7fa1
#
_cell.length_a   1.000
_cell.length_b   1.000
_cell.length_c   1.000
_cell.angle_alpha   90.00
_cell.angle_beta   90.00
_cell.angle_gamma   90.00
#
_symmetry.space_group_name_H-M   'P 1'
#
loop_
_entity.id
_entity.type
_entity.pdbx_description
1 polymer ?
#
loop_
_entity_poly.entity_id
_entity_poly.type
_entity_poly.pdbx_seq_one_letter_code
_entity_poly.pdbx_strand_id
1 'polypeptide(L)'
;FELNATEVSAVYAVQQLKDRLKNPSSLKLLSVAISKPYENTSVPIKIDYTAENNIGGTVEDTYYCVVSLATYDKDNDTWSCGLESLFQSRYRLELVNSLLGSKSSIEGSQEYAKKEYNRGKPANLDAEKIISNQALTIKEVEN
;
A
#
# COMPACT_ATOMS: atom_id res chain seq x y z
N PHE A 1 23.40 2.52 -0.52
CA PHE A 1 22.11 3.13 -0.37
C PHE A 1 21.15 2.15 0.27
N GLU A 2 20.80 2.40 1.51
CA GLU A 2 19.99 1.46 2.28
C GLU A 2 18.59 2.00 2.55
N LEU A 3 17.60 1.10 2.45
CA LEU A 3 16.24 1.35 2.86
C LEU A 3 16.02 0.82 4.27
N ASN A 4 15.28 1.57 5.07
CA ASN A 4 14.85 1.06 6.37
C ASN A 4 13.51 0.30 6.24
N ALA A 5 13.09 -0.34 7.33
CA ALA A 5 11.88 -1.16 7.33
C ALA A 5 10.63 -0.36 6.92
N THR A 6 10.52 0.89 7.37
CA THR A 6 9.40 1.75 7.02
C THR A 6 9.38 2.06 5.52
N GLU A 7 10.54 2.36 4.97
CA GLU A 7 10.67 2.64 3.53
C GLU A 7 10.35 1.42 2.69
N VAL A 8 10.83 0.24 3.08
CA VAL A 8 10.49 -1.01 2.38
C VAL A 8 8.99 -1.30 2.45
N SER A 9 8.36 -1.05 3.59
CA SER A 9 6.91 -1.19 3.73
C SER A 9 6.17 -0.29 2.75
N ALA A 10 6.65 0.95 2.57
CA ALA A 10 6.07 1.88 1.60
C ALA A 10 6.32 1.43 0.15
N VAL A 11 7.51 0.91 -0.15
CA VAL A 11 7.79 0.31 -1.48
C VAL A 11 6.78 -0.80 -1.77
N TYR A 12 6.56 -1.68 -0.80
CA TYR A 12 5.59 -2.77 -0.95
C TYR A 12 4.18 -2.23 -1.19
N ALA A 13 3.76 -1.21 -0.45
CA ALA A 13 2.43 -0.61 -0.62
C ALA A 13 2.25 -0.03 -2.02
N VAL A 14 3.28 0.61 -2.58
CA VAL A 14 3.23 1.14 -3.95
C VAL A 14 3.18 -0.01 -4.96
N GLN A 15 3.88 -1.11 -4.72
CA GLN A 15 3.79 -2.30 -5.58
C GLN A 15 2.35 -2.84 -5.58
N GLN A 16 1.67 -2.85 -4.43
CA GLN A 16 0.26 -3.25 -4.36
C GLN A 16 -0.64 -2.29 -5.12
N LEU A 17 -0.39 -0.99 -5.03
CA LEU A 17 -1.13 0.00 -5.81
C LEU A 17 -0.99 -0.25 -7.31
N LYS A 18 0.23 -0.51 -7.78
CA LYS A 18 0.48 -0.78 -9.20
C LYS A 18 -0.34 -1.95 -9.72
N ASP A 19 -0.51 -2.98 -8.91
CA ASP A 19 -1.30 -4.17 -9.29
C ASP A 19 -2.78 -3.85 -9.50
N ARG A 20 -3.27 -2.74 -8.95
CA ARG A 20 -4.66 -2.30 -9.09
C ARG A 20 -4.88 -1.33 -10.25
N LEU A 21 -3.82 -0.78 -10.82
CA LEU A 21 -3.92 0.23 -11.87
C LEU A 21 -4.10 -0.41 -13.24
N LYS A 22 -4.89 0.25 -14.08
CA LYS A 22 -5.07 -0.16 -15.48
C LYS A 22 -3.80 0.04 -16.30
N ASN A 23 -3.06 1.10 -15.98
CA ASN A 23 -1.80 1.42 -16.63
C ASN A 23 -0.74 1.69 -15.59
N PRO A 24 -0.13 0.62 -15.01
CA PRO A 24 0.83 0.79 -13.91
C PRO A 24 2.05 1.65 -14.26
N SER A 25 2.49 1.63 -15.51
CA SER A 25 3.67 2.41 -15.93
C SER A 25 3.41 3.91 -15.95
N SER A 26 2.15 4.34 -15.89
CA SER A 26 1.79 5.76 -15.84
C SER A 26 1.81 6.35 -14.43
N LEU A 27 2.02 5.51 -13.42
CA LEU A 27 1.97 5.95 -12.02
C LEU A 27 3.01 7.03 -11.73
N LYS A 28 2.54 8.12 -11.14
CA LYS A 28 3.39 9.17 -10.57
C LYS A 28 2.98 9.37 -9.11
N LEU A 29 3.96 9.31 -8.23
CA LEU A 29 3.70 9.55 -6.81
C LEU A 29 3.76 11.05 -6.52
N LEU A 30 2.72 11.59 -5.93
CA LEU A 30 2.67 12.97 -5.46
C LEU A 30 3.19 13.05 -4.02
N SER A 31 2.76 12.12 -3.17
CA SER A 31 3.26 12.02 -1.81
C SER A 31 3.04 10.62 -1.26
N VAL A 32 3.88 10.22 -0.33
CA VAL A 32 3.75 8.99 0.43
C VAL A 32 3.91 9.34 1.90
N ALA A 33 2.94 8.94 2.71
CA ALA A 33 2.98 9.19 4.14
C ALA A 33 2.60 7.93 4.89
N ILE A 34 3.20 7.79 6.06
CA ILE A 34 2.86 6.70 6.99
C ILE A 34 2.20 7.31 8.20
N SER A 35 1.40 6.51 8.89
CA SER A 35 0.90 6.86 10.20
C SER A 35 1.53 5.93 11.22
N LYS A 36 2.09 6.50 12.29
CA LYS A 36 2.69 5.67 13.34
C LYS A 36 1.58 5.02 14.15
N PRO A 37 1.51 3.69 14.20
CA PRO A 37 0.49 3.01 14.97
C PRO A 37 0.77 3.15 16.47
N TYR A 38 -0.27 2.99 17.24
CA TYR A 38 -0.16 2.98 18.70
C TYR A 38 0.69 1.84 19.20
N GLU A 39 0.55 0.71 18.59
CA GLU A 39 1.20 -0.52 18.98
C GLU A 39 1.64 -1.23 17.74
N ASN A 40 2.90 -1.51 17.68
CA ASN A 40 3.43 -2.63 16.97
C ASN A 40 3.62 -2.50 15.47
N THR A 41 3.34 -3.52 14.82
CA THR A 41 3.84 -4.05 13.58
C THR A 41 3.04 -3.69 12.34
N SER A 42 1.90 -3.02 12.49
CA SER A 42 1.07 -2.61 11.34
C SER A 42 1.35 -1.18 10.97
N VAL A 43 1.47 -0.91 9.69
CA VAL A 43 1.80 0.42 9.17
C VAL A 43 0.71 0.86 8.20
N PRO A 44 -0.14 1.82 8.60
CA PRO A 44 -1.05 2.45 7.66
C PRO A 44 -0.30 3.44 6.77
N ILE A 45 -0.57 3.37 5.47
CA ILE A 45 0.15 4.14 4.45
C ILE A 45 -0.86 4.87 3.57
N LYS A 46 -0.56 6.12 3.28
CA LYS A 46 -1.35 6.95 2.37
C LYS A 46 -0.50 7.33 1.18
N ILE A 47 -1.01 7.07 -0.02
CA ILE A 47 -0.31 7.38 -1.27
C ILE A 47 -1.21 8.28 -2.11
N ASP A 48 -0.75 9.52 -2.33
CA ASP A 48 -1.38 10.42 -3.30
C ASP A 48 -0.65 10.28 -4.63
N TYR A 49 -1.39 10.07 -5.69
CA TYR A 49 -0.78 9.71 -6.98
C TYR A 49 -1.61 10.19 -8.16
N THR A 50 -1.00 10.19 -9.33
CA THR A 50 -1.70 10.28 -10.60
C THR A 50 -1.39 9.05 -11.43
N ALA A 51 -2.35 8.66 -12.27
CA ALA A 51 -2.19 7.55 -13.20
C ALA A 51 -3.13 7.77 -14.38
N GLU A 52 -2.84 7.13 -15.51
CA GLU A 52 -3.71 7.17 -16.66
C GLU A 52 -4.80 6.11 -16.55
N ASN A 53 -6.02 6.49 -16.94
CA ASN A 53 -7.13 5.55 -17.03
C ASN A 53 -7.15 4.85 -18.40
N ASN A 54 -8.20 4.04 -18.67
CA ASN A 54 -8.32 3.24 -19.89
C ASN A 54 -8.39 4.05 -21.19
N ILE A 55 -8.76 5.31 -21.10
CA ILE A 55 -8.95 6.17 -22.30
C ILE A 55 -7.86 7.23 -22.43
N GLY A 56 -6.76 7.09 -21.66
CA GLY A 56 -5.63 7.98 -21.76
C GLY A 56 -5.75 9.27 -20.94
N GLY A 57 -6.83 9.44 -20.17
CA GLY A 57 -6.97 10.58 -19.28
C GLY A 57 -6.19 10.37 -18.00
N THR A 58 -5.69 11.48 -17.42
CA THR A 58 -4.98 11.44 -16.13
C THR A 58 -5.97 11.57 -15.00
N VAL A 59 -5.86 10.68 -14.01
CA VAL A 59 -6.67 10.68 -12.79
C VAL A 59 -5.76 10.92 -11.60
N GLU A 60 -6.16 11.82 -10.71
CA GLU A 60 -5.50 12.03 -9.42
C GLU A 60 -6.36 11.35 -8.35
N ASP A 61 -5.73 10.54 -7.51
CA ASP A 61 -6.45 9.78 -6.48
C ASP A 61 -5.55 9.53 -5.27
N THR A 62 -6.14 8.98 -4.23
CA THR A 62 -5.46 8.58 -3.00
C THR A 62 -5.70 7.11 -2.74
N TYR A 63 -4.64 6.38 -2.45
CA TYR A 63 -4.70 4.97 -2.07
C TYR A 63 -4.26 4.84 -0.62
N TYR A 64 -5.05 4.11 0.15
CA TYR A 64 -4.72 3.75 1.53
C TYR A 64 -4.43 2.25 1.60
N CYS A 65 -3.44 1.90 2.40
CA CYS A 65 -3.03 0.51 2.58
C CYS A 65 -2.56 0.31 4.01
N VAL A 66 -2.83 -0.85 4.58
CA VAL A 66 -2.26 -1.23 5.87
C VAL A 66 -1.40 -2.47 5.63
N VAL A 67 -0.12 -2.34 5.93
CA VAL A 67 0.83 -3.43 5.76
C VAL A 67 1.41 -3.82 7.10
N SER A 68 1.90 -5.07 7.20
CA SER A 68 2.76 -5.45 8.30
C SER A 68 4.13 -4.81 8.06
N LEU A 69 4.75 -4.31 9.14
CA LEU A 69 6.07 -3.69 9.01
C LEU A 69 7.05 -4.67 8.37
N ALA A 70 7.77 -4.21 7.35
CA ALA A 70 8.72 -5.06 6.64
C ALA A 70 9.82 -5.56 7.57
N THR A 71 10.26 -6.79 7.35
CA THR A 71 11.34 -7.41 8.12
C THR A 71 12.46 -7.83 7.19
N TYR A 72 13.69 -7.73 7.69
CA TYR A 72 14.88 -8.08 6.92
C TYR A 72 15.53 -9.33 7.49
N ASP A 73 15.79 -10.30 6.62
CA ASP A 73 16.52 -11.52 6.95
C ASP A 73 17.98 -11.35 6.52
N LYS A 74 18.85 -11.15 7.49
CA LYS A 74 20.30 -10.93 7.23
C LYS A 74 20.96 -12.12 6.55
N ASP A 75 20.56 -13.33 6.91
CA ASP A 75 21.22 -14.53 6.42
C ASP A 75 20.96 -14.73 4.93
N ASN A 76 19.80 -14.37 4.46
CA ASN A 76 19.39 -14.52 3.06
C ASN A 76 19.35 -13.20 2.29
N ASP A 77 19.68 -12.08 2.94
CA ASP A 77 19.63 -10.74 2.35
C ASP A 77 18.27 -10.51 1.66
N THR A 78 17.19 -10.76 2.40
CA THR A 78 15.83 -10.75 1.86
C THR A 78 14.90 -9.93 2.73
N TRP A 79 14.16 -9.01 2.10
CA TRP A 79 13.06 -8.31 2.74
C TRP A 79 11.76 -9.09 2.59
N SER A 80 10.93 -9.06 3.64
CA SER A 80 9.59 -9.64 3.64
C SER A 80 8.59 -8.60 4.10
N CYS A 81 7.41 -8.59 3.49
CA CYS A 81 6.32 -7.71 3.86
C CYS A 81 5.00 -8.33 3.41
N GLY A 82 3.90 -7.89 3.97
CA GLY A 82 2.58 -8.38 3.57
C GLY A 82 1.49 -7.40 3.97
N LEU A 83 0.30 -7.61 3.42
CA LEU A 83 -0.87 -6.86 3.81
C LEU A 83 -1.28 -7.26 5.23
N GLU A 84 -1.71 -6.28 6.01
CA GLU A 84 -2.28 -6.55 7.33
C GLU A 84 -3.56 -7.38 7.16
N SER A 85 -3.81 -8.31 8.08
CA SER A 85 -4.84 -9.34 7.88
C SER A 85 -6.25 -8.78 7.70
N LEU A 86 -6.64 -7.76 8.45
CA LEU A 86 -7.96 -7.15 8.31
C LEU A 86 -8.11 -6.41 7.00
N PHE A 87 -7.06 -5.69 6.59
CA PHE A 87 -7.05 -5.01 5.29
C PHE A 87 -7.19 -6.03 4.16
N GLN A 88 -6.45 -7.10 4.21
CA GLN A 88 -6.49 -8.16 3.19
C GLN A 88 -7.86 -8.82 3.12
N SER A 89 -8.48 -9.12 4.26
CA SER A 89 -9.82 -9.72 4.31
C SER A 89 -10.86 -8.82 3.67
N ARG A 90 -10.83 -7.52 3.96
CA ARG A 90 -11.75 -6.56 3.36
C ARG A 90 -11.56 -6.43 1.87
N TYR A 91 -10.32 -6.43 1.42
CA TYR A 91 -9.99 -6.38 -0.01
C TYR A 91 -10.54 -7.62 -0.74
N ARG A 92 -10.35 -8.82 -0.19
CA ARG A 92 -10.88 -10.06 -0.76
C ARG A 92 -12.40 -10.03 -0.86
N LEU A 93 -13.06 -9.51 0.16
CA LEU A 93 -14.52 -9.39 0.17
C LEU A 93 -15.01 -8.41 -0.89
N GLU A 94 -14.32 -7.30 -1.08
CA GLU A 94 -14.61 -6.35 -2.16
C GLU A 94 -14.52 -7.02 -3.53
N LEU A 95 -13.49 -7.83 -3.76
CA LEU A 95 -13.31 -8.54 -5.01
C LEU A 95 -14.47 -9.52 -5.27
N VAL A 96 -14.86 -10.28 -4.26
CA VAL A 96 -15.98 -11.22 -4.38
C VAL A 96 -17.28 -10.48 -4.69
N ASN A 97 -17.57 -9.41 -3.97
CA ASN A 97 -18.77 -8.61 -4.18
C ASN A 97 -18.79 -7.98 -5.57
N SER A 98 -17.66 -7.53 -6.07
CA SER A 98 -17.53 -6.99 -7.41
C SER A 98 -17.87 -8.04 -8.48
N LEU A 99 -17.37 -9.26 -8.31
CA LEU A 99 -17.65 -10.37 -9.24
C LEU A 99 -19.12 -10.78 -9.23
N LEU A 100 -19.78 -10.66 -8.09
CA LEU A 100 -21.21 -11.00 -7.95
C LEU A 100 -22.14 -9.84 -8.33
N GLY A 101 -21.58 -8.67 -8.66
CA GLY A 101 -22.37 -7.50 -8.99
C GLY A 101 -23.09 -6.89 -7.79
N SER A 102 -22.69 -7.26 -6.58
CA SER A 102 -23.31 -6.77 -5.35
C SER A 102 -22.60 -5.54 -4.83
N LYS A 103 -23.38 -4.60 -4.30
CA LYS A 103 -22.82 -3.51 -3.48
C LYS A 103 -22.72 -4.01 -2.06
N SER A 104 -21.51 -4.02 -1.51
CA SER A 104 -21.31 -4.41 -0.12
C SER A 104 -21.81 -3.32 0.82
N SER A 105 -22.51 -3.73 1.87
CA SER A 105 -22.82 -2.86 3.02
C SER A 105 -21.68 -2.88 4.04
N ILE A 106 -20.69 -3.73 3.81
CA ILE A 106 -19.53 -3.87 4.67
C ILE A 106 -18.53 -2.78 4.30
N GLU A 107 -17.92 -2.18 5.29
CA GLU A 107 -16.88 -1.18 5.11
C GLU A 107 -15.73 -1.75 4.26
N GLY A 108 -15.41 -1.05 3.18
CA GLY A 108 -14.39 -1.49 2.25
C GLY A 108 -12.97 -1.31 2.78
N SER A 109 -12.01 -1.88 2.05
CA SER A 109 -10.60 -1.83 2.43
C SER A 109 -10.08 -0.40 2.52
N GLN A 110 -10.49 0.49 1.61
CA GLN A 110 -10.04 1.87 1.60
C GLN A 110 -10.56 2.66 2.80
N GLU A 111 -11.81 2.45 3.19
CA GLU A 111 -12.36 3.10 4.38
C GLU A 111 -11.69 2.61 5.65
N TYR A 112 -11.45 1.31 5.74
CA TYR A 112 -10.75 0.71 6.86
C TYR A 112 -9.33 1.29 6.99
N ALA A 113 -8.57 1.27 5.90
CA ALA A 113 -7.19 1.75 5.90
C ALA A 113 -7.11 3.24 6.21
N LYS A 114 -8.04 4.04 5.69
CA LYS A 114 -8.11 5.47 5.98
C LYS A 114 -8.36 5.73 7.46
N LYS A 115 -9.25 4.98 8.09
CA LYS A 115 -9.50 5.10 9.53
C LYS A 115 -8.26 4.75 10.33
N GLU A 116 -7.58 3.68 9.96
CA GLU A 116 -6.35 3.28 10.64
C GLU A 116 -5.25 4.33 10.48
N TYR A 117 -5.12 4.90 9.29
CA TYR A 117 -4.17 5.97 9.03
C TYR A 117 -4.46 7.20 9.92
N ASN A 118 -5.72 7.56 10.05
CA ASN A 118 -6.14 8.76 10.79
C ASN A 118 -6.02 8.61 12.30
N ARG A 119 -5.83 7.38 12.81
CA ARG A 119 -5.66 7.15 14.25
C ARG A 119 -4.28 7.51 14.76
N GLY A 120 -3.28 7.51 13.91
CA GLY A 120 -1.90 7.79 14.29
C GLY A 120 -1.45 9.17 13.85
N LYS A 121 -0.15 9.44 14.04
CA LYS A 121 0.48 10.67 13.57
C LYS A 121 1.12 10.46 12.22
N PRO A 122 0.71 11.21 11.19
CA PRO A 122 1.31 11.05 9.87
C PRO A 122 2.72 11.61 9.80
N ALA A 123 3.54 10.96 9.01
CA ALA A 123 4.89 11.40 8.68
C ALA A 123 5.12 11.15 7.19
N ASN A 124 5.62 12.17 6.49
CA ASN A 124 5.91 12.06 5.07
C ASN A 124 7.20 11.29 4.84
N LEU A 125 7.21 10.49 3.78
CA LEU A 125 8.39 9.80 3.29
C LEU A 125 8.86 10.46 1.98
N ASP A 126 10.07 10.13 1.57
CA ASP A 126 10.61 10.60 0.30
C ASP A 126 9.99 9.79 -0.85
N ALA A 127 9.05 10.40 -1.55
CA ALA A 127 8.33 9.72 -2.64
C ALA A 127 9.28 9.30 -3.78
N GLU A 128 10.29 10.10 -4.09
CA GLU A 128 11.26 9.73 -5.13
C GLU A 128 12.06 8.50 -4.76
N LYS A 129 12.46 8.40 -3.49
CA LYS A 129 13.17 7.24 -2.99
C LYS A 129 12.30 5.98 -3.09
N ILE A 130 11.02 6.11 -2.77
CA ILE A 130 10.07 5.00 -2.83
C ILE A 130 9.84 4.55 -4.28
N ILE A 131 9.59 5.49 -5.20
CA ILE A 131 9.32 5.13 -6.60
C ILE A 131 10.57 4.58 -7.30
N SER A 132 11.75 5.07 -6.95
CA SER A 132 12.99 4.60 -7.58
C SER A 132 13.41 3.21 -7.11
N ASN A 133 12.79 2.67 -6.08
CA ASN A 133 13.09 1.35 -5.54
C ASN A 133 11.99 0.32 -5.82
N GLN A 134 11.15 0.55 -6.81
CA GLN A 134 10.05 -0.36 -7.14
C GLN A 134 10.51 -1.71 -7.68
N ALA A 135 11.75 -1.81 -8.16
CA ALA A 135 12.31 -3.08 -8.61
C ALA A 135 12.78 -3.98 -7.46
N LEU A 136 12.73 -3.49 -6.21
CA LEU A 136 13.13 -4.27 -5.04
C LEU A 136 12.25 -5.52 -4.93
N THR A 137 12.88 -6.68 -4.78
CA THR A 137 12.18 -7.93 -4.54
C THR A 137 11.83 -8.04 -3.08
N ILE A 138 10.54 -8.13 -2.78
CA ILE A 138 10.05 -8.27 -1.43
C ILE A 138 9.26 -9.58 -1.38
N LYS A 139 9.65 -10.46 -0.47
CA LYS A 139 8.93 -11.70 -0.25
C LYS A 139 7.61 -11.40 0.44
N GLU A 140 6.52 -11.74 -0.21
CA GLU A 140 5.20 -11.53 0.36
C GLU A 140 4.90 -12.59 1.41
N VAL A 141 4.46 -12.13 2.57
CA VAL A 141 4.04 -13.01 3.66
C VAL A 141 2.55 -12.82 3.92
N GLU A 142 1.87 -13.92 4.20
CA GLU A 142 0.46 -13.90 4.59
C GLU A 142 0.35 -13.85 6.11
N ASN A 143 -0.52 -12.97 6.55
CA ASN A 143 -0.82 -12.83 7.98
C ASN A 143 -2.20 -13.41 8.29
#